data_7fd94b1a0dda0bf628798da4555d5aae
#
_entry.id   7fd94b1a0dda0bf628798da4555d5aae
#
_cell.length_a   1.000
_cell.length_b   1.000
_cell.length_c   1.000
_cell.angle_alpha   90.00
_cell.angle_beta   90.00
_cell.angle_gamma   90.00
#
_symmetry.space_group_name_H-M   'P 1'
#
loop_
_entity.id
_entity.type
_entity.pdbx_description
1 polymer ?
#
loop_
_entity_poly.entity_id
_entity_poly.type
_entity_poly.pdbx_seq_one_letter_code
_entity_poly.pdbx_strand_id
1 'polypeptide(L)'
;KLHWIANHMNWRHVGDTMTISFPDLTVPTARGTEYTLYLPNYNGVKWLAVGVDSNSDFHFIRQSKERPIVVYGSSIIHGASPSRSGMSIPNIVSREMGYPLINLGFSGSAYMEPGIFDMLGEIDARLFVLDPIPNSVNLTEGEIISRAVAGVKKLRSLSKAPILLNECHPIPDSIFRANVAERYTRANKAFRQAYLQLKAAGINNLYYMHSNEINMNEDDMIEGTHPNDTGCRAYAEAYKRKIREILSKGKK
;
A
#
# COMPACT_ATOMS: atom_id res chain seq x y z
N LYS A 1 -5.42 -18.31 -11.57
CA LYS A 1 -4.15 -17.67 -11.19
C LYS A 1 -3.87 -16.55 -12.19
N LEU A 2 -3.59 -15.32 -11.71
CA LEU A 2 -3.21 -14.22 -12.59
C LEU A 2 -1.77 -14.41 -13.06
N HIS A 3 -1.53 -14.17 -14.35
CA HIS A 3 -0.21 -14.22 -14.96
C HIS A 3 0.16 -12.81 -15.45
N TRP A 4 1.41 -12.43 -15.28
CA TRP A 4 1.95 -11.24 -15.90
C TRP A 4 2.06 -11.47 -17.41
N ILE A 5 1.52 -10.55 -18.22
CA ILE A 5 1.52 -10.70 -19.67
C ILE A 5 2.53 -9.75 -20.31
N ALA A 6 2.35 -8.45 -20.10
CA ALA A 6 3.17 -7.46 -20.76
C ALA A 6 3.22 -6.14 -19.99
N ASN A 7 4.29 -5.39 -20.21
CA ASN A 7 4.35 -3.94 -19.99
C ASN A 7 4.17 -3.24 -21.35
N HIS A 8 3.98 -1.93 -21.36
CA HIS A 8 3.92 -1.18 -22.61
C HIS A 8 5.26 -1.31 -23.35
N MET A 9 5.23 -1.91 -24.51
CA MET A 9 6.40 -2.01 -25.39
C MET A 9 6.26 -1.10 -26.62
N ASN A 10 5.01 -0.82 -27.02
CA ASN A 10 4.69 0.03 -28.16
C ASN A 10 3.77 1.16 -27.68
N TRP A 11 4.29 2.36 -27.69
CA TRP A 11 3.51 3.55 -27.32
C TRP A 11 3.68 4.65 -28.37
N ARG A 12 2.62 5.42 -28.53
CA ARG A 12 2.59 6.59 -29.43
C ARG A 12 1.93 7.75 -28.72
N HIS A 13 2.59 8.90 -28.74
CA HIS A 13 2.00 10.17 -28.30
C HIS A 13 1.35 10.89 -29.47
N VAL A 14 0.13 11.38 -29.27
CA VAL A 14 -0.54 12.32 -30.17
C VAL A 14 -1.20 13.39 -29.28
N GLY A 15 -0.62 14.59 -29.25
CA GLY A 15 -1.03 15.64 -28.31
C GLY A 15 -0.90 15.16 -26.86
N ASP A 16 -1.99 15.27 -26.10
CA ASP A 16 -2.06 14.85 -24.68
C ASP A 16 -2.45 13.38 -24.50
N THR A 17 -2.59 12.63 -25.59
CA THR A 17 -3.02 11.24 -25.57
C THR A 17 -1.85 10.31 -25.84
N MET A 18 -1.69 9.30 -24.97
CA MET A 18 -0.76 8.21 -25.16
C MET A 18 -1.54 6.94 -25.50
N THR A 19 -1.26 6.35 -26.66
CA THR A 19 -1.76 5.03 -27.03
C THR A 19 -0.70 3.98 -26.70
N ILE A 20 -1.11 2.95 -25.96
CA ILE A 20 -0.27 1.80 -25.60
C ILE A 20 -0.89 0.58 -26.25
N SER A 21 -0.11 -0.16 -27.04
CA SER A 21 -0.58 -1.34 -27.75
C SER A 21 0.06 -2.60 -27.17
N PHE A 22 -0.74 -3.65 -27.07
CA PHE A 22 -0.33 -4.99 -26.68
C PHE A 22 -0.62 -5.95 -27.83
N PRO A 23 0.21 -5.97 -28.87
CA PRO A 23 0.01 -6.86 -30.01
C PRO A 23 0.20 -8.34 -29.61
N ASP A 24 -0.31 -9.21 -30.43
CA ASP A 24 -0.09 -10.67 -30.34
C ASP A 24 -0.57 -11.33 -29.03
N LEU A 25 -1.55 -10.73 -28.36
CA LEU A 25 -2.18 -11.35 -27.23
C LEU A 25 -3.11 -12.47 -27.70
N THR A 26 -2.68 -13.72 -27.51
CA THR A 26 -3.50 -14.89 -27.80
C THR A 26 -4.46 -15.15 -26.64
N VAL A 27 -5.77 -15.22 -26.94
CA VAL A 27 -6.79 -15.61 -25.96
C VAL A 27 -6.77 -17.14 -25.81
N PRO A 28 -6.37 -17.70 -24.65
CA PRO A 28 -6.14 -19.14 -24.52
C PRO A 28 -7.42 -19.97 -24.37
N THR A 29 -8.60 -19.37 -24.28
CA THR A 29 -9.86 -20.09 -24.05
C THR A 29 -11.02 -19.53 -24.84
N ALA A 30 -11.93 -20.41 -25.30
CA ALA A 30 -13.20 -20.04 -25.92
C ALA A 30 -14.19 -19.33 -24.97
N ARG A 31 -13.90 -19.28 -23.67
CA ARG A 31 -14.73 -18.63 -22.65
C ARG A 31 -14.35 -17.17 -22.38
N GLY A 32 -13.40 -16.65 -23.11
CA GLY A 32 -12.83 -15.32 -22.88
C GLY A 32 -11.74 -15.30 -21.82
N THR A 33 -11.11 -14.14 -21.67
CA THR A 33 -9.99 -13.92 -20.74
C THR A 33 -10.21 -12.62 -19.99
N GLU A 34 -10.00 -12.66 -18.68
CA GLU A 34 -10.02 -11.47 -17.83
C GLU A 34 -8.64 -10.83 -17.82
N TYR A 35 -8.60 -9.53 -18.10
CA TYR A 35 -7.40 -8.71 -18.06
C TYR A 35 -7.49 -7.69 -16.93
N THR A 36 -6.42 -7.52 -16.18
CA THR A 36 -6.27 -6.45 -15.19
C THR A 36 -5.24 -5.45 -15.69
N LEU A 37 -5.65 -4.22 -15.94
CA LEU A 37 -4.76 -3.12 -16.30
C LEU A 37 -4.36 -2.35 -15.04
N TYR A 38 -3.06 -2.30 -14.74
CA TYR A 38 -2.51 -1.47 -13.68
C TYR A 38 -2.12 -0.12 -14.25
N LEU A 39 -2.78 0.93 -13.79
CA LEU A 39 -2.48 2.31 -14.16
C LEU A 39 -1.19 2.81 -13.47
N PRO A 40 -0.53 3.89 -13.97
CA PRO A 40 0.65 4.45 -13.36
C PRO A 40 0.41 4.86 -11.90
N ASN A 41 1.40 4.62 -11.02
CA ASN A 41 1.27 4.99 -9.61
C ASN A 41 1.37 6.52 -9.38
N TYR A 42 2.14 7.23 -10.21
CA TYR A 42 2.49 8.65 -10.01
C TYR A 42 1.87 9.61 -11.01
N ASN A 43 1.31 9.10 -12.11
CA ASN A 43 0.69 9.94 -13.13
C ASN A 43 -0.82 9.92 -13.01
N GLY A 44 -1.42 11.09 -12.96
CA GLY A 44 -2.87 11.22 -13.03
C GLY A 44 -3.40 10.79 -14.41
N VAL A 45 -4.37 9.90 -14.44
CA VAL A 45 -5.06 9.49 -15.66
C VAL A 45 -6.36 10.27 -15.76
N LYS A 46 -6.44 11.21 -16.68
CA LYS A 46 -7.64 12.05 -16.90
C LYS A 46 -8.67 11.36 -17.77
N TRP A 47 -8.22 10.51 -18.66
CA TRP A 47 -9.05 9.81 -19.63
C TRP A 47 -8.45 8.44 -19.94
N LEU A 48 -9.29 7.44 -20.13
CA LEU A 48 -8.90 6.09 -20.50
C LEU A 48 -9.93 5.50 -21.47
N ALA A 49 -9.45 4.90 -22.54
CA ALA A 49 -10.23 4.04 -23.40
C ALA A 49 -9.50 2.72 -23.65
N VAL A 50 -10.25 1.67 -23.86
CA VAL A 50 -9.73 0.35 -24.23
C VAL A 50 -10.22 0.02 -25.63
N GLY A 51 -9.28 -0.29 -26.54
CA GLY A 51 -9.56 -0.78 -27.88
C GLY A 51 -9.34 -2.27 -27.97
N VAL A 52 -10.23 -2.96 -28.65
CA VAL A 52 -10.13 -4.39 -29.01
C VAL A 52 -10.44 -4.56 -30.49
N ASP A 53 -10.13 -5.70 -31.07
CA ASP A 53 -10.51 -6.01 -32.44
C ASP A 53 -12.03 -5.93 -32.61
N SER A 54 -12.48 -5.44 -33.77
CA SER A 54 -13.89 -5.17 -34.06
C SER A 54 -14.81 -6.38 -33.92
N ASN A 55 -14.27 -7.57 -34.03
CA ASN A 55 -15.00 -8.83 -33.90
C ASN A 55 -14.91 -9.44 -32.49
N SER A 56 -14.33 -8.71 -31.53
CA SER A 56 -14.17 -9.18 -30.15
C SER A 56 -15.29 -8.63 -29.26
N ASP A 57 -15.85 -9.49 -28.42
CA ASP A 57 -16.70 -9.06 -27.31
C ASP A 57 -15.84 -8.51 -26.19
N PHE A 58 -16.19 -7.32 -25.70
CA PHE A 58 -15.48 -6.67 -24.60
C PHE A 58 -16.47 -6.15 -23.55
N HIS A 59 -16.21 -6.48 -22.29
CA HIS A 59 -17.01 -6.04 -21.16
C HIS A 59 -16.12 -5.59 -19.99
N PHE A 60 -16.46 -4.45 -19.39
CA PHE A 60 -15.87 -4.09 -18.11
C PHE A 60 -16.46 -4.96 -16.99
N ILE A 61 -15.59 -5.59 -16.23
CA ILE A 61 -15.99 -6.35 -15.03
C ILE A 61 -16.39 -5.34 -13.94
N ARG A 62 -17.54 -5.57 -13.33
CA ARG A 62 -18.00 -4.73 -12.24
C ARG A 62 -17.03 -4.78 -11.07
N GLN A 63 -16.78 -3.63 -10.45
CA GLN A 63 -16.00 -3.54 -9.23
C GLN A 63 -16.60 -4.43 -8.14
N SER A 64 -15.73 -5.09 -7.39
CA SER A 64 -16.14 -5.88 -6.22
C SER A 64 -16.89 -5.01 -5.21
N LYS A 65 -17.96 -5.54 -4.64
CA LYS A 65 -18.70 -4.90 -3.54
C LYS A 65 -18.10 -5.20 -2.15
N GLU A 66 -17.04 -5.98 -2.11
CA GLU A 66 -16.31 -6.28 -0.87
C GLU A 66 -15.72 -5.00 -0.28
N ARG A 67 -15.81 -4.84 1.04
CA ARG A 67 -15.16 -3.73 1.73
C ARG A 67 -13.66 -3.74 1.48
N PRO A 68 -13.04 -2.62 1.11
CA PRO A 68 -11.64 -2.55 0.78
C PRO A 68 -10.74 -2.64 2.02
N ILE A 69 -9.51 -3.09 1.81
CA ILE A 69 -8.39 -2.79 2.68
C ILE A 69 -7.91 -1.39 2.31
N VAL A 70 -7.76 -0.50 3.28
CA VAL A 70 -7.28 0.86 3.07
C VAL A 70 -5.88 0.97 3.64
N VAL A 71 -4.91 1.39 2.82
CA VAL A 71 -3.52 1.56 3.24
C VAL A 71 -3.13 3.01 3.09
N TYR A 72 -2.91 3.69 4.22
CA TYR A 72 -2.34 5.03 4.29
C TYR A 72 -0.84 4.94 4.54
N GLY A 73 -0.03 5.66 3.79
CA GLY A 73 1.41 5.62 3.96
C GLY A 73 2.20 6.58 3.07
N SER A 74 3.50 6.35 3.02
CA SER A 74 4.49 7.17 2.32
C SER A 74 4.62 6.83 0.82
N SER A 75 5.72 7.29 0.19
CA SER A 75 6.15 6.90 -1.16
C SER A 75 6.30 5.38 -1.35
N ILE A 76 6.65 4.66 -0.29
CA ILE A 76 6.77 3.19 -0.30
C ILE A 76 5.40 2.56 -0.63
N ILE A 77 4.36 3.02 0.05
CA ILE A 77 2.99 2.56 -0.20
C ILE A 77 2.46 3.10 -1.54
N HIS A 78 2.77 4.35 -1.88
CA HIS A 78 2.42 4.92 -3.18
C HIS A 78 2.95 4.07 -4.35
N GLY A 79 4.12 3.45 -4.18
CA GLY A 79 4.76 2.60 -5.19
C GLY A 79 5.79 3.36 -6.01
N ALA A 80 6.75 4.04 -5.34
CA ALA A 80 7.77 4.88 -5.99
C ALA A 80 8.76 4.08 -6.84
N SER A 81 9.15 2.89 -6.40
CA SER A 81 10.34 2.22 -6.92
C SER A 81 10.14 0.83 -7.52
N PRO A 82 8.97 0.19 -7.51
CA PRO A 82 8.80 -1.05 -8.24
C PRO A 82 8.90 -0.81 -9.76
N SER A 83 9.38 -1.82 -10.47
CA SER A 83 9.60 -1.76 -11.93
C SER A 83 8.33 -1.44 -12.74
N ARG A 84 7.18 -1.69 -12.20
CA ARG A 84 5.85 -1.47 -12.78
C ARG A 84 4.77 -1.38 -11.72
N SER A 85 3.67 -0.73 -12.03
CA SER A 85 2.58 -0.46 -11.07
C SER A 85 2.05 -1.72 -10.39
N GLY A 86 1.91 -2.82 -11.12
CA GLY A 86 1.46 -4.11 -10.57
C GLY A 86 2.39 -4.72 -9.51
N MET A 87 3.61 -4.20 -9.34
CA MET A 87 4.57 -4.65 -8.34
C MET A 87 4.60 -3.78 -7.09
N SER A 88 3.79 -2.72 -7.01
CA SER A 88 3.64 -1.98 -5.75
C SER A 88 3.05 -2.88 -4.66
N ILE A 89 3.42 -2.63 -3.42
CA ILE A 89 2.99 -3.40 -2.25
C ILE A 89 1.45 -3.55 -2.20
N PRO A 90 0.66 -2.46 -2.32
CA PRO A 90 -0.79 -2.57 -2.31
C PRO A 90 -1.36 -3.42 -3.44
N ASN A 91 -0.80 -3.31 -4.64
CA ASN A 91 -1.28 -4.08 -5.79
C ASN A 91 -0.96 -5.58 -5.66
N ILE A 92 0.19 -5.94 -5.09
CA ILE A 92 0.52 -7.35 -4.77
C ILE A 92 -0.48 -7.88 -3.73
N VAL A 93 -0.69 -7.15 -2.65
CA VAL A 93 -1.60 -7.55 -1.56
C VAL A 93 -3.02 -7.73 -2.09
N SER A 94 -3.55 -6.76 -2.83
CA SER A 94 -4.90 -6.81 -3.41
C SER A 94 -5.08 -8.04 -4.30
N ARG A 95 -4.18 -8.22 -5.26
CA ARG A 95 -4.21 -9.33 -6.23
C ARG A 95 -4.13 -10.70 -5.58
N GLU A 96 -3.27 -10.85 -4.55
CA GLU A 96 -2.99 -12.15 -3.95
C GLU A 96 -3.93 -12.50 -2.79
N MET A 97 -4.61 -11.51 -2.22
CA MET A 97 -5.62 -11.75 -1.19
C MET A 97 -7.06 -11.73 -1.73
N GLY A 98 -7.27 -11.21 -2.94
CA GLY A 98 -8.58 -11.12 -3.57
C GLY A 98 -9.50 -10.06 -2.93
N TYR A 99 -8.96 -9.09 -2.21
CA TYR A 99 -9.71 -7.96 -1.67
C TYR A 99 -9.45 -6.69 -2.46
N PRO A 100 -10.48 -5.84 -2.68
CA PRO A 100 -10.24 -4.48 -3.14
C PRO A 100 -9.29 -3.78 -2.17
N LEU A 101 -8.39 -2.96 -2.70
CA LEU A 101 -7.48 -2.19 -1.88
C LEU A 101 -7.45 -0.74 -2.36
N ILE A 102 -7.58 0.19 -1.41
CA ILE A 102 -7.42 1.63 -1.65
C ILE A 102 -6.01 2.01 -1.20
N ASN A 103 -5.20 2.44 -2.15
CA ASN A 103 -3.86 2.93 -1.91
C ASN A 103 -3.90 4.44 -1.65
N LEU A 104 -3.66 4.84 -0.42
CA LEU A 104 -3.51 6.22 0.03
C LEU A 104 -2.07 6.48 0.44
N GLY A 105 -1.14 6.16 -0.45
CA GLY A 105 0.26 6.52 -0.33
C GLY A 105 0.48 7.96 -0.76
N PHE A 106 0.99 8.79 0.15
CA PHE A 106 1.31 10.20 -0.07
C PHE A 106 2.82 10.38 -0.03
N SER A 107 3.45 10.32 -1.20
CA SER A 107 4.91 10.44 -1.33
C SER A 107 5.43 11.73 -0.70
N GLY A 108 6.33 11.60 0.28
CA GLY A 108 6.89 12.74 0.99
C GLY A 108 5.94 13.44 1.97
N SER A 109 4.69 12.99 2.14
CA SER A 109 3.64 13.75 2.83
C SER A 109 2.77 12.96 3.80
N ALA A 110 3.20 11.78 4.23
CA ALA A 110 2.45 10.97 5.21
C ALA A 110 2.84 11.36 6.65
N TYR A 111 2.35 12.50 7.14
CA TYR A 111 2.69 13.04 8.46
C TYR A 111 1.61 12.88 9.51
N MET A 112 0.58 12.08 9.23
CA MET A 112 -0.55 11.87 10.15
C MET A 112 -1.28 13.16 10.52
N GLU A 113 -1.55 14.03 9.54
CA GLU A 113 -2.32 15.25 9.74
C GLU A 113 -3.77 14.91 10.12
N PRO A 114 -4.42 15.75 10.96
CA PRO A 114 -5.79 15.47 11.42
C PRO A 114 -6.79 15.22 10.30
N GLY A 115 -6.75 16.00 9.22
CA GLY A 115 -7.70 15.89 8.11
C GLY A 115 -7.67 14.56 7.37
N ILE A 116 -6.51 13.84 7.38
CA ILE A 116 -6.45 12.52 6.73
C ILE A 116 -7.32 11.50 7.46
N PHE A 117 -7.41 11.59 8.79
CA PHE A 117 -8.20 10.66 9.58
C PHE A 117 -9.72 10.91 9.46
N ASP A 118 -10.13 12.14 9.14
CA ASP A 118 -11.50 12.45 8.78
C ASP A 118 -11.87 11.75 7.47
N MET A 119 -11.06 11.91 6.43
CA MET A 119 -11.26 11.26 5.13
C MET A 119 -11.18 9.73 5.20
N LEU A 120 -10.25 9.16 5.98
CA LEU A 120 -10.21 7.71 6.22
C LEU A 120 -11.51 7.21 6.87
N GLY A 121 -12.08 8.00 7.78
CA GLY A 121 -13.31 7.67 8.47
C GLY A 121 -14.56 7.60 7.59
N GLU A 122 -14.53 8.21 6.40
CA GLU A 122 -15.63 8.16 5.41
C GLU A 122 -15.68 6.82 4.64
N ILE A 123 -14.59 6.02 4.72
CA ILE A 123 -14.49 4.77 3.96
C ILE A 123 -15.00 3.61 4.81
N ASP A 124 -15.99 2.87 4.33
CA ASP A 124 -16.40 1.59 4.92
C ASP A 124 -15.35 0.51 4.64
N ALA A 125 -14.26 0.56 5.39
CA ALA A 125 -13.12 -0.30 5.22
C ALA A 125 -13.30 -1.68 5.89
N ARG A 126 -12.67 -2.69 5.31
CA ARG A 126 -12.46 -3.99 5.94
C ARG A 126 -11.35 -3.93 6.99
N LEU A 127 -10.32 -3.15 6.73
CA LEU A 127 -9.14 -2.94 7.58
C LEU A 127 -8.46 -1.64 7.16
N PHE A 128 -7.99 -0.87 8.13
CA PHE A 128 -7.04 0.23 7.90
C PHE A 128 -5.62 -0.20 8.25
N VAL A 129 -4.68 0.09 7.37
CA VAL A 129 -3.24 -0.05 7.62
C VAL A 129 -2.63 1.34 7.60
N LEU A 130 -1.94 1.71 8.68
CA LEU A 130 -1.28 3.01 8.84
C LEU A 130 0.23 2.81 8.81
N ASP A 131 0.88 3.28 7.75
CA ASP A 131 2.31 3.14 7.47
C ASP A 131 2.99 4.50 7.18
N PRO A 132 2.90 5.47 8.11
CA PRO A 132 3.36 6.84 7.90
C PRO A 132 4.84 7.05 8.21
N ILE A 133 5.50 6.12 8.89
CA ILE A 133 6.79 6.34 9.55
C ILE A 133 7.89 6.81 8.60
N PRO A 134 8.03 6.29 7.35
CA PRO A 134 9.08 6.76 6.45
C PRO A 134 9.10 8.28 6.23
N ASN A 135 7.95 8.94 6.25
CA ASN A 135 7.90 10.41 6.15
C ASN A 135 8.00 11.11 7.52
N SER A 136 7.65 10.42 8.60
CA SER A 136 7.59 10.99 9.95
C SER A 136 8.92 10.99 10.70
N VAL A 137 10.01 10.48 10.12
CA VAL A 137 11.32 10.35 10.78
C VAL A 137 11.95 11.67 11.19
N ASN A 138 11.54 12.79 10.62
CA ASN A 138 12.02 14.13 10.97
C ASN A 138 11.14 14.82 12.03
N LEU A 139 10.00 14.23 12.40
CA LEU A 139 9.20 14.70 13.51
C LEU A 139 9.86 14.34 14.85
N THR A 140 9.56 15.09 15.88
CA THR A 140 9.92 14.73 17.25
C THR A 140 9.13 13.50 17.71
N GLU A 141 9.63 12.77 18.70
CA GLU A 141 8.91 11.63 19.29
C GLU A 141 7.53 12.04 19.82
N GLY A 142 7.46 13.23 20.48
CA GLY A 142 6.20 13.77 20.98
C GLY A 142 5.19 14.06 19.86
N GLU A 143 5.62 14.58 18.72
CA GLU A 143 4.75 14.82 17.57
C GLU A 143 4.26 13.49 16.97
N ILE A 144 5.13 12.49 16.79
CA ILE A 144 4.73 11.17 16.29
C ILE A 144 3.68 10.56 17.22
N ILE A 145 3.94 10.57 18.52
CA ILE A 145 3.01 10.01 19.52
C ILE A 145 1.68 10.76 19.50
N SER A 146 1.71 12.07 19.59
CA SER A 146 0.49 12.89 19.68
C SER A 146 -0.38 12.75 18.42
N ARG A 147 0.22 12.82 17.22
CA ARG A 147 -0.48 12.67 15.94
C ARG A 147 -1.07 11.28 15.78
N ALA A 148 -0.30 10.23 16.08
CA ALA A 148 -0.77 8.85 16.00
C ALA A 148 -1.92 8.58 16.99
N VAL A 149 -1.79 9.03 18.24
CA VAL A 149 -2.83 8.86 19.26
C VAL A 149 -4.10 9.60 18.89
N ALA A 150 -3.99 10.86 18.49
CA ALA A 150 -5.14 11.67 18.10
C ALA A 150 -5.83 11.09 16.85
N GLY A 151 -5.04 10.76 15.82
CA GLY A 151 -5.55 10.22 14.57
C GLY A 151 -6.26 8.87 14.74
N VAL A 152 -5.65 7.94 15.48
CA VAL A 152 -6.28 6.63 15.74
C VAL A 152 -7.55 6.76 16.58
N LYS A 153 -7.58 7.64 17.59
CA LYS A 153 -8.80 7.92 18.36
C LYS A 153 -9.89 8.49 17.46
N LYS A 154 -9.55 9.42 16.59
CA LYS A 154 -10.48 10.00 15.62
C LYS A 154 -11.02 8.92 14.68
N LEU A 155 -10.15 8.14 14.05
CA LEU A 155 -10.56 7.05 13.16
C LEU A 155 -11.44 6.02 13.88
N ARG A 156 -11.11 5.67 15.13
CA ARG A 156 -11.90 4.75 15.94
C ARG A 156 -13.29 5.29 16.29
N SER A 157 -13.44 6.61 16.45
CA SER A 157 -14.76 7.22 16.67
C SER A 157 -15.67 7.15 15.42
N LEU A 158 -15.09 7.05 14.23
CA LEU A 158 -15.78 7.01 12.94
C LEU A 158 -15.95 5.58 12.40
N SER A 159 -15.06 4.64 12.75
CA SER A 159 -15.06 3.29 12.21
C SER A 159 -14.76 2.22 13.27
N LYS A 160 -15.47 1.08 13.15
CA LYS A 160 -15.22 -0.13 13.95
C LYS A 160 -14.23 -1.10 13.29
N ALA A 161 -13.81 -0.84 12.07
CA ALA A 161 -12.87 -1.70 11.34
C ALA A 161 -11.55 -1.89 12.11
N PRO A 162 -10.87 -3.02 11.97
CA PRO A 162 -9.53 -3.20 12.52
C PRO A 162 -8.58 -2.09 12.04
N ILE A 163 -7.66 -1.67 12.90
CA ILE A 163 -6.61 -0.71 12.56
C ILE A 163 -5.26 -1.39 12.83
N LEU A 164 -4.40 -1.46 11.84
CA LEU A 164 -3.04 -1.94 11.94
C LEU A 164 -2.08 -0.75 11.85
N LEU A 165 -1.26 -0.56 12.89
CA LEU A 165 -0.12 0.35 12.86
C LEU A 165 1.11 -0.42 12.41
N ASN A 166 1.79 0.05 11.39
CA ASN A 166 2.97 -0.59 10.83
C ASN A 166 4.22 0.26 11.06
N GLU A 167 5.25 -0.34 11.68
CA GLU A 167 6.59 0.26 11.72
C GLU A 167 7.21 0.29 10.31
N CYS A 168 8.08 1.25 10.07
CA CYS A 168 8.91 1.20 8.87
C CYS A 168 9.83 -0.03 8.93
N HIS A 169 10.08 -0.62 7.77
CA HIS A 169 11.04 -1.71 7.61
C HIS A 169 12.42 -1.35 8.21
N PRO A 170 13.25 -2.33 8.56
CA PRO A 170 14.64 -2.09 8.93
C PRO A 170 15.38 -1.35 7.80
N ILE A 171 16.38 -0.55 8.17
CA ILE A 171 17.30 0.05 7.19
C ILE A 171 18.44 -0.96 7.00
N PRO A 172 18.49 -1.68 5.86
CA PRO A 172 19.41 -2.81 5.69
C PRO A 172 20.89 -2.40 5.73
N ASP A 173 21.21 -1.23 5.17
CA ASP A 173 22.57 -0.67 5.10
C ASP A 173 22.95 0.16 6.35
N SER A 174 22.34 -0.14 7.50
CA SER A 174 22.50 0.61 8.76
C SER A 174 23.95 0.75 9.21
N ILE A 175 24.83 -0.18 8.87
CA ILE A 175 26.27 -0.12 9.17
C ILE A 175 26.91 1.09 8.49
N PHE A 176 26.50 1.43 7.28
CA PHE A 176 27.03 2.55 6.50
C PHE A 176 26.25 3.85 6.70
N ARG A 177 25.00 3.74 7.18
CA ARG A 177 24.06 4.86 7.31
C ARG A 177 23.49 4.93 8.73
N ALA A 178 24.35 4.84 9.74
CA ALA A 178 23.95 4.78 11.15
C ALA A 178 22.98 5.90 11.56
N ASN A 179 23.23 7.15 11.16
CA ASN A 179 22.36 8.29 11.47
C ASN A 179 20.96 8.17 10.85
N VAL A 180 20.85 7.52 9.69
CA VAL A 180 19.55 7.26 9.06
C VAL A 180 18.84 6.17 9.84
N ALA A 181 19.51 5.05 10.11
CA ALA A 181 18.96 3.94 10.87
C ALA A 181 18.47 4.38 12.27
N GLU A 182 19.24 5.25 12.94
CA GLU A 182 18.86 5.80 14.25
C GLU A 182 17.54 6.59 14.17
N ARG A 183 17.38 7.46 13.17
CA ARG A 183 16.13 8.23 12.99
C ARG A 183 14.92 7.33 12.78
N TYR A 184 15.05 6.27 11.96
CA TYR A 184 13.98 5.31 11.75
C TYR A 184 13.67 4.49 13.00
N THR A 185 14.70 4.04 13.71
CA THR A 185 14.55 3.31 14.98
C THR A 185 13.83 4.17 16.02
N ARG A 186 14.22 5.43 16.17
CA ARG A 186 13.58 6.39 17.07
C ARG A 186 12.12 6.61 16.71
N ALA A 187 11.82 6.82 15.43
CA ALA A 187 10.46 7.03 14.96
C ALA A 187 9.57 5.79 15.15
N ASN A 188 10.07 4.59 14.85
CA ASN A 188 9.39 3.33 15.13
C ASN A 188 9.09 3.17 16.62
N LYS A 189 10.07 3.48 17.49
CA LYS A 189 9.90 3.43 18.96
C LYS A 189 8.79 4.38 19.43
N ALA A 190 8.77 5.62 18.93
CA ALA A 190 7.72 6.59 19.25
C ALA A 190 6.34 6.10 18.77
N PHE A 191 6.26 5.54 17.57
CA PHE A 191 5.01 5.00 17.04
C PHE A 191 4.50 3.80 17.85
N ARG A 192 5.42 2.92 18.28
CA ARG A 192 5.08 1.83 19.21
C ARG A 192 4.57 2.35 20.55
N GLN A 193 5.14 3.43 21.07
CA GLN A 193 4.66 4.04 22.30
C GLN A 193 3.24 4.59 22.15
N ALA A 194 2.93 5.21 21.02
CA ALA A 194 1.56 5.61 20.70
C ALA A 194 0.59 4.41 20.71
N TYR A 195 0.98 3.29 20.11
CA TYR A 195 0.18 2.06 20.15
C TYR A 195 -0.08 1.60 21.59
N LEU A 196 0.95 1.56 22.43
CA LEU A 196 0.82 1.13 23.83
C LEU A 196 -0.11 2.06 24.64
N GLN A 197 0.00 3.39 24.43
CA GLN A 197 -0.89 4.37 25.05
C GLN A 197 -2.35 4.15 24.61
N LEU A 198 -2.58 3.89 23.33
CA LEU A 198 -3.91 3.61 22.80
C LEU A 198 -4.50 2.32 23.38
N LYS A 199 -3.69 1.28 23.53
CA LYS A 199 -4.11 0.02 24.16
C LYS A 199 -4.45 0.24 25.64
N ALA A 200 -3.62 0.98 26.37
CA ALA A 200 -3.88 1.33 27.77
C ALA A 200 -5.16 2.19 27.93
N ALA A 201 -5.47 3.02 26.94
CA ALA A 201 -6.72 3.80 26.88
C ALA A 201 -7.94 2.98 26.45
N GLY A 202 -7.83 1.66 26.30
CA GLY A 202 -8.94 0.77 25.97
C GLY A 202 -9.35 0.77 24.49
N ILE A 203 -8.52 1.29 23.58
CA ILE A 203 -8.80 1.23 22.15
C ILE A 203 -8.72 -0.22 21.69
N ASN A 204 -9.87 -0.78 21.32
CA ASN A 204 -10.02 -2.15 20.86
C ASN A 204 -9.78 -2.28 19.35
N ASN A 205 -9.63 -3.53 18.89
CA ASN A 205 -9.47 -3.87 17.47
C ASN A 205 -8.29 -3.10 16.81
N LEU A 206 -7.24 -2.90 17.61
CA LEU A 206 -6.00 -2.21 17.26
C LEU A 206 -4.84 -3.20 17.29
N TYR A 207 -4.09 -3.26 16.21
CA TYR A 207 -3.00 -4.20 15.95
C TYR A 207 -1.71 -3.47 15.64
N TYR A 208 -0.60 -4.18 15.75
CA TYR A 208 0.72 -3.63 15.51
C TYR A 208 1.59 -4.62 14.72
N MET A 209 2.38 -4.11 13.80
CA MET A 209 3.39 -4.86 13.06
C MET A 209 4.75 -4.22 13.28
N HIS A 210 5.68 -5.03 13.76
CA HIS A 210 7.04 -4.58 14.02
C HIS A 210 7.87 -4.57 12.75
N SER A 211 8.88 -3.70 12.69
CA SER A 211 9.80 -3.59 11.54
C SER A 211 10.46 -4.91 11.17
N ASN A 212 10.86 -5.71 12.17
CA ASN A 212 11.49 -7.01 11.95
C ASN A 212 10.55 -8.11 11.41
N GLU A 213 9.24 -7.86 11.35
CA GLU A 213 8.31 -8.74 10.65
C GLU A 213 8.40 -8.60 9.12
N ILE A 214 9.05 -7.52 8.66
CA ILE A 214 9.33 -7.26 7.23
C ILE A 214 10.75 -7.74 6.97
N ASN A 215 10.86 -8.92 6.37
CA ASN A 215 12.16 -9.56 6.12
C ASN A 215 12.74 -9.04 4.81
N MET A 216 13.57 -7.99 4.89
CA MET A 216 14.26 -7.35 3.76
C MET A 216 15.76 -7.25 4.05
N ASN A 217 16.56 -7.29 2.98
CA ASN A 217 18.01 -7.13 3.00
C ASN A 217 18.44 -6.02 2.03
N GLU A 218 19.74 -5.81 1.85
CA GLU A 218 20.31 -4.75 1.01
C GLU A 218 19.89 -4.86 -0.46
N ASP A 219 19.79 -6.08 -0.99
CA ASP A 219 19.40 -6.35 -2.38
C ASP A 219 17.92 -6.06 -2.66
N ASP A 220 17.12 -5.86 -1.61
CA ASP A 220 15.69 -5.55 -1.72
C ASP A 220 15.41 -4.05 -1.89
N MET A 221 16.45 -3.21 -1.92
CA MET A 221 16.34 -1.75 -1.93
C MET A 221 16.90 -1.15 -3.21
N ILE A 222 16.39 0.06 -3.55
CA ILE A 222 16.97 0.88 -4.64
C ILE A 222 18.09 1.77 -4.11
N GLU A 223 17.84 2.50 -3.00
CA GLU A 223 18.77 3.47 -2.42
C GLU A 223 18.75 3.45 -0.88
N GLY A 224 18.37 2.32 -0.29
CA GLY A 224 18.34 2.12 1.16
C GLY A 224 17.07 2.64 1.85
N THR A 225 16.10 3.20 1.11
CA THR A 225 14.79 3.64 1.63
C THR A 225 13.63 3.00 0.87
N HIS A 226 13.68 3.00 -0.45
CA HIS A 226 12.60 2.50 -1.28
C HIS A 226 12.88 1.07 -1.74
N PRO A 227 11.93 0.14 -1.52
CA PRO A 227 12.09 -1.24 -1.94
C PRO A 227 11.94 -1.38 -3.46
N ASN A 228 12.79 -2.21 -4.06
CA ASN A 228 12.64 -2.69 -5.43
C ASN A 228 11.55 -3.77 -5.52
N ASP A 229 11.46 -4.50 -6.63
CA ASP A 229 10.42 -5.54 -6.84
C ASP A 229 10.49 -6.66 -5.80
N THR A 230 11.72 -7.10 -5.41
CA THR A 230 11.89 -8.16 -4.39
C THR A 230 11.51 -7.64 -3.01
N GLY A 231 11.92 -6.44 -2.67
CA GLY A 231 11.55 -5.78 -1.42
C GLY A 231 10.04 -5.48 -1.32
N CYS A 232 9.42 -5.01 -2.40
CA CYS A 232 7.96 -4.84 -2.45
C CYS A 232 7.23 -6.17 -2.21
N ARG A 233 7.77 -7.28 -2.74
CA ARG A 233 7.21 -8.61 -2.52
C ARG A 233 7.39 -9.04 -1.07
N ALA A 234 8.59 -8.90 -0.49
CA ALA A 234 8.85 -9.23 0.92
C ALA A 234 7.91 -8.45 1.87
N TYR A 235 7.75 -7.15 1.60
CA TYR A 235 6.84 -6.28 2.34
C TYR A 235 5.38 -6.73 2.22
N ALA A 236 4.93 -7.02 0.98
CA ALA A 236 3.59 -7.52 0.74
C ALA A 236 3.32 -8.88 1.42
N GLU A 237 4.32 -9.78 1.48
CA GLU A 237 4.19 -11.04 2.22
C GLU A 237 3.99 -10.80 3.72
N ALA A 238 4.73 -9.86 4.32
CA ALA A 238 4.53 -9.47 5.72
C ALA A 238 3.12 -8.93 5.95
N TYR A 239 2.64 -8.04 5.09
CA TYR A 239 1.27 -7.53 5.14
C TYR A 239 0.23 -8.65 5.04
N LYS A 240 0.35 -9.53 4.06
CA LYS A 240 -0.60 -10.63 3.87
C LYS A 240 -0.68 -11.54 5.09
N ARG A 241 0.45 -11.87 5.71
CA ARG A 241 0.46 -12.68 6.96
C ARG A 241 -0.31 -11.95 8.06
N LYS A 242 0.04 -10.69 8.33
CA LYS A 242 -0.60 -9.89 9.40
C LYS A 242 -2.08 -9.65 9.14
N ILE A 243 -2.46 -9.32 7.92
CA ILE A 243 -3.86 -9.11 7.54
C ILE A 243 -4.69 -10.38 7.72
N ARG A 244 -4.17 -11.55 7.30
CA ARG A 244 -4.85 -12.84 7.52
C ARG A 244 -5.05 -13.13 9.02
N GLU A 245 -4.02 -12.88 9.83
CA GLU A 245 -4.10 -13.00 11.29
C GLU A 245 -5.22 -12.13 11.86
N ILE A 246 -5.28 -10.87 11.48
CA ILE A 246 -6.28 -9.91 11.96
C ILE A 246 -7.69 -10.33 11.54
N LEU A 247 -7.89 -10.63 10.27
CA LEU A 247 -9.20 -10.95 9.72
C LEU A 247 -9.73 -12.31 10.19
N SER A 248 -8.86 -13.23 10.61
CA SER A 248 -9.28 -14.51 11.20
C SER A 248 -9.85 -14.37 12.60
N LYS A 249 -9.37 -13.38 13.38
CA LYS A 249 -9.84 -13.09 14.74
C LYS A 249 -11.23 -12.46 14.77
N GLY A 250 -11.63 -11.77 13.71
CA GLY A 250 -12.96 -11.15 13.59
C GLY A 250 -14.08 -12.11 13.18
N LYS A 251 -13.77 -13.38 12.95
CA LYS A 251 -14.76 -14.42 12.60
C LYS A 251 -15.21 -15.28 13.80
N LYS A 252 -14.69 -14.99 14.99
CA LYS A 252 -15.12 -15.57 16.26
C LYS A 252 -16.02 -14.58 16.97
#